data_ed33951047710f276781bfde1b97f29c
#
_entry.id   ed33951047710f276781bfde1b97f29c
#
_cell.length_a   1.000
_cell.length_b   1.000
_cell.length_c   1.000
_cell.angle_alpha   90.00
_cell.angle_beta   90.00
_cell.angle_gamma   90.00
#
_symmetry.space_group_name_H-M   'P 1'
#
loop_
_entity.id
_entity.type
_entity.pdbx_description
1 polymer ?
#
loop_
_entity_poly.entity_id
_entity_poly.type
_entity_poly.pdbx_seq_one_letter_code
_entity_poly.pdbx_strand_id
1 'polypeptide(L)'
;MVPFGEKLELHGADFLRERKIQGSSMGSNRFRVDMPRLIELYMQGRLHLDDWISDRIKLEEINEGFKAMKEGKVVRSVIDFGVV
;
A
#
# COMPACT_ATOMS: atom_id res chain seq x y z
N MET A 1 7.90 2.37 4.87
CA MET A 1 8.85 1.24 4.73
C MET A 1 10.24 1.73 5.13
N VAL A 2 10.95 0.99 5.98
CA VAL A 2 12.30 1.38 6.41
C VAL A 2 13.28 1.12 5.25
N PRO A 3 14.15 2.09 4.89
CA PRO A 3 15.14 1.89 3.84
C PRO A 3 16.09 0.75 4.16
N PHE A 4 16.62 0.10 3.12
CA PHE A 4 17.56 -0.99 3.29
C PHE A 4 18.84 -0.52 3.99
N GLY A 5 19.30 -1.26 4.99
CA GLY A 5 20.48 -0.91 5.79
C GLY A 5 20.22 -0.05 7.01
N GLU A 6 19.03 0.52 7.14
CA GLU A 6 18.63 1.25 8.35
C GLU A 6 18.32 0.30 9.52
N LYS A 7 18.57 0.79 10.72
CA LYS A 7 18.37 0.01 11.96
C LYS A 7 17.21 0.61 12.76
N LEU A 8 16.55 -0.24 13.50
CA LEU A 8 15.56 0.17 14.51
C LEU A 8 16.21 0.17 15.88
N GLU A 9 16.01 1.26 16.61
CA GLU A 9 16.36 1.35 18.01
C GLU A 9 15.10 1.37 18.85
N LEU A 10 15.03 0.46 19.83
CA LEU A 10 13.85 0.24 20.63
C LEU A 10 14.18 0.38 22.12
N HIS A 11 13.28 1.04 22.86
CA HIS A 11 13.40 1.14 24.30
C HIS A 11 12.98 -0.18 24.96
N GLY A 12 13.91 -0.87 25.63
CA GLY A 12 13.68 -2.20 26.18
C GLY A 12 12.54 -2.30 27.17
N ALA A 13 12.33 -1.26 28.00
CA ALA A 13 11.26 -1.21 28.99
C ALA A 13 9.85 -1.27 28.36
N ASP A 14 9.70 -0.87 27.13
CA ASP A 14 8.41 -0.95 26.43
C ASP A 14 7.93 -2.40 26.26
N PHE A 15 8.85 -3.35 26.21
CA PHE A 15 8.53 -4.77 26.03
C PHE A 15 8.19 -5.50 27.33
N LEU A 16 8.28 -4.83 28.47
CA LEU A 16 7.83 -5.38 29.75
C LEU A 16 6.30 -5.37 29.91
N ARG A 17 5.58 -4.77 28.95
CA ARG A 17 4.11 -4.59 28.99
C ARG A 17 3.39 -5.43 27.93
N GLU A 18 3.86 -6.63 27.68
CA GLU A 18 3.25 -7.55 26.70
C GLU A 18 3.21 -7.00 25.26
N ARG A 19 4.12 -6.09 24.92
CA ARG A 19 4.27 -5.59 23.56
C ARG A 19 5.05 -6.60 22.70
N LYS A 20 4.71 -6.63 21.44
CA LYS A 20 5.34 -7.53 20.48
C LYS A 20 5.87 -6.74 19.30
N ILE A 21 6.98 -7.20 18.74
CA ILE A 21 7.49 -6.76 17.45
C ILE A 21 7.70 -7.98 16.57
N GLN A 22 7.29 -7.90 15.34
CA GLN A 22 7.35 -9.02 14.41
C GLN A 22 7.60 -8.50 13.01
N GLY A 23 8.40 -9.24 12.25
CA GLY A 23 8.58 -8.99 10.83
C GLY A 23 7.38 -9.45 10.02
N SER A 24 7.10 -8.73 8.96
CA SER A 24 6.11 -9.10 7.97
C SER A 24 6.58 -8.63 6.60
N SER A 25 6.42 -9.46 5.61
CA SER A 25 6.68 -9.10 4.22
C SER A 25 5.36 -9.05 3.47
N MET A 26 5.06 -7.88 2.88
CA MET A 26 3.81 -7.66 2.12
C MET A 26 2.55 -8.08 2.88
N GLY A 27 2.52 -7.80 4.20
CA GLY A 27 1.40 -8.17 5.06
C GLY A 27 1.26 -9.68 5.34
N SER A 28 2.34 -10.46 5.16
CA SER A 28 2.32 -11.93 5.23
C SER A 28 1.25 -12.54 4.32
N ASN A 29 1.07 -11.94 3.17
CA ASN A 29 -0.02 -12.22 2.24
C ASN A 29 0.14 -13.58 1.56
N ARG A 30 -0.94 -14.35 1.52
CA ARG A 30 -1.09 -15.55 0.71
C ARG A 30 -1.83 -15.19 -0.57
N PHE A 31 -1.14 -14.53 -1.50
CA PHE A 31 -1.76 -13.85 -2.63
C PHE A 31 -2.71 -14.73 -3.47
N ARG A 32 -2.44 -16.03 -3.62
CA ARG A 32 -3.31 -16.95 -4.37
C ARG A 32 -4.67 -17.19 -3.71
N VAL A 33 -4.74 -16.98 -2.39
CA VAL A 33 -5.97 -17.11 -1.60
C VAL A 33 -6.56 -15.73 -1.31
N ASP A 34 -5.71 -14.80 -0.88
CA ASP A 34 -6.16 -13.50 -0.38
C ASP A 34 -6.63 -12.57 -1.51
N MET A 35 -5.95 -12.58 -2.67
CA MET A 35 -6.35 -11.73 -3.80
C MET A 35 -7.75 -12.05 -4.33
N PRO A 36 -8.12 -13.31 -4.61
CA PRO A 36 -9.49 -13.66 -4.99
C PRO A 36 -10.53 -13.25 -3.95
N ARG A 37 -10.22 -13.40 -2.67
CA ARG A 37 -11.11 -12.97 -1.58
C ARG A 37 -11.33 -11.47 -1.55
N LEU A 38 -10.27 -10.68 -1.74
CA LEU A 38 -10.36 -9.23 -1.79
C LEU A 38 -11.17 -8.77 -3.00
N ILE A 39 -10.98 -9.41 -4.15
CA ILE A 39 -11.77 -9.14 -5.37
C ILE A 39 -13.25 -9.44 -5.12
N GLU A 40 -13.56 -10.57 -4.50
CA GLU A 40 -14.94 -10.94 -4.17
C GLU A 40 -15.59 -9.91 -3.23
N LEU A 41 -14.87 -9.47 -2.20
CA LEU A 41 -15.36 -8.43 -1.29
C LEU A 41 -15.61 -7.10 -2.01
N TYR A 42 -14.73 -6.75 -2.94
CA TYR A 42 -14.91 -5.56 -3.77
C TYR A 42 -16.15 -5.68 -4.67
N MET A 43 -16.33 -6.81 -5.35
CA MET A 43 -17.48 -7.05 -6.21
C MET A 43 -18.80 -7.06 -5.46
N GLN A 44 -18.79 -7.43 -4.18
CA GLN A 44 -19.96 -7.35 -3.29
C GLN A 44 -20.20 -5.96 -2.70
N GLY A 45 -19.36 -4.97 -3.02
CA GLY A 45 -19.45 -3.63 -2.45
C GLY A 45 -19.05 -3.52 -0.98
N ARG A 46 -18.36 -4.54 -0.44
CA ARG A 46 -17.90 -4.61 0.96
C ARG A 46 -16.47 -4.09 1.15
N LEU A 47 -15.72 -3.93 0.09
CA LEU A 47 -14.38 -3.36 0.07
C LEU A 47 -14.33 -2.20 -0.91
N HIS A 48 -14.06 -1.00 -0.39
CA HIS A 48 -14.05 0.23 -1.16
C HIS A 48 -12.64 0.52 -1.70
N LEU A 49 -12.29 -0.07 -2.85
CA LEU A 49 -10.99 0.17 -3.48
C LEU A 49 -10.95 1.44 -4.31
N ASP A 50 -12.06 1.78 -4.95
CA ASP A 50 -12.12 2.96 -5.84
C ASP A 50 -11.87 4.27 -5.08
N ASP A 51 -12.28 4.34 -3.83
CA ASP A 51 -12.10 5.52 -2.97
C ASP A 51 -10.61 5.82 -2.67
N TRP A 52 -9.74 4.83 -2.86
CA TRP A 52 -8.30 4.97 -2.64
C TRP A 52 -7.54 5.48 -3.87
N ILE A 53 -8.20 5.58 -5.02
CA ILE A 53 -7.63 6.13 -6.23
C ILE A 53 -7.72 7.64 -6.16
N SER A 54 -6.59 8.30 -5.91
CA SER A 54 -6.53 9.76 -5.82
C SER A 54 -6.53 10.41 -7.20
N ASP A 55 -5.91 9.74 -8.17
CA ASP A 55 -5.73 10.30 -9.50
C ASP A 55 -5.60 9.19 -10.55
N ARG A 56 -6.08 9.48 -11.77
CA ARG A 56 -5.90 8.64 -12.94
C ARG A 56 -5.06 9.40 -13.94
N ILE A 57 -3.92 8.84 -14.29
CA ILE A 57 -2.94 9.49 -15.16
C ILE A 57 -2.70 8.62 -16.39
N LYS A 58 -2.20 9.25 -17.45
CA LYS A 58 -1.69 8.55 -18.63
C LYS A 58 -0.24 8.15 -18.42
N LEU A 59 0.25 7.22 -19.24
CA LEU A 59 1.64 6.77 -19.15
C LEU A 59 2.64 7.92 -19.36
N GLU A 60 2.31 8.84 -20.25
CA GLU A 60 3.15 10.01 -20.55
C GLU A 60 3.31 10.95 -19.33
N GLU A 61 2.38 10.89 -18.40
CA GLU A 61 2.35 11.72 -17.18
C GLU A 61 3.05 11.07 -15.99
N ILE A 62 3.75 9.96 -16.19
CA ILE A 62 4.34 9.16 -15.09
C ILE A 62 5.31 9.96 -14.21
N ASN A 63 6.10 10.86 -14.81
CA ASN A 63 7.04 11.68 -14.06
C ASN A 63 6.33 12.68 -13.14
N GLU A 64 5.23 13.24 -13.60
CA GLU A 64 4.38 14.11 -12.80
C GLU A 64 3.69 13.31 -11.67
N GLY A 65 3.28 12.10 -11.97
CA GLY A 65 2.74 11.17 -10.98
C GLY A 65 3.73 10.88 -9.83
N PHE A 66 4.99 10.59 -10.15
CA PHE A 66 6.04 10.40 -9.14
C PHE A 66 6.31 11.66 -8.33
N LYS A 67 6.29 12.82 -8.99
CA LYS A 67 6.44 14.10 -8.30
C LYS A 67 5.30 14.34 -7.31
N ALA A 68 4.07 14.11 -7.71
CA ALA A 68 2.91 14.26 -6.84
C ALA A 68 2.95 13.31 -5.64
N MET A 69 3.41 12.07 -5.82
CA MET A 69 3.64 11.11 -4.73
C MET A 69 4.70 11.61 -3.76
N LYS A 70 5.82 12.11 -4.27
CA LYS A 70 6.92 12.64 -3.45
C LYS A 70 6.49 13.86 -2.64
N GLU A 71 5.64 14.69 -3.21
CA GLU A 71 5.07 15.88 -2.55
C GLU A 71 3.93 15.54 -1.56
N GLY A 72 3.52 14.26 -1.49
CA GLY A 72 2.43 13.82 -0.61
C GLY A 72 1.04 14.30 -1.03
N LYS A 73 0.86 14.70 -2.28
CA LYS A 73 -0.42 15.21 -2.79
C LYS A 73 -1.43 14.12 -3.11
N VAL A 74 -0.95 12.92 -3.34
CA VAL A 74 -1.77 11.77 -3.74
C VAL A 74 -1.46 10.56 -2.88
N VAL A 75 -2.46 9.76 -2.59
CA VAL A 75 -2.28 8.46 -1.91
C VAL A 75 -1.95 7.39 -2.95
N ARG A 76 -2.66 7.39 -4.07
CA ARG A 76 -2.47 6.41 -5.14
C ARG A 76 -2.86 7.01 -6.48
N SER A 77 -1.92 7.04 -7.39
CA SER A 77 -2.16 7.34 -8.80
C SER A 77 -2.22 6.03 -9.59
N VAL A 78 -3.19 5.90 -10.46
CA VAL A 78 -3.36 4.74 -11.33
C VAL A 78 -3.11 5.17 -12.77
N ILE A 79 -2.24 4.43 -13.46
CA ILE A 79 -2.01 4.65 -14.89
C ILE A 79 -3.15 3.98 -15.66
N ASP A 80 -3.91 4.78 -16.40
CA ASP A 80 -4.98 4.30 -17.24
C ASP A 80 -4.47 4.22 -18.69
N PHE A 81 -4.41 3.01 -19.20
CA PHE A 81 -3.97 2.77 -20.58
C PHE A 81 -5.10 2.91 -21.61
N GLY A 82 -6.30 3.26 -21.18
CA GLY A 82 -7.45 3.35 -22.06
C GLY A 82 -7.90 2.00 -22.62
N VAL A 83 -7.50 0.90 -22.01
CA VAL A 83 -7.90 -0.44 -22.39
C VAL A 83 -9.19 -0.77 -21.64
N VAL A 84 -10.19 -1.09 -22.39
CA VAL A 84 -11.48 -1.51 -21.84
C VAL A 84 -11.50 -3.03 -21.61
#